data_15bea5a5417c31287692a8eb10e5ed23
#
_entry.id   15bea5a5417c31287692a8eb10e5ed23
#
_cell.length_a   1.000
_cell.length_b   1.000
_cell.length_c   1.000
_cell.angle_alpha   90.00
_cell.angle_beta   90.00
_cell.angle_gamma   90.00
#
_symmetry.space_group_name_H-M   'P 1'
#
loop_
_entity.id
_entity.type
_entity.pdbx_description
1 polymer ?
#
loop_
_entity_poly.entity_id
_entity_poly.type
_entity_poly.pdbx_seq_one_letter_code
_entity_poly.pdbx_strand_id
1 'polypeptide(L)'
;MPRFTIDEIRSKFANGKDFNEIFDAFEDALAQGIQDVELYRLLFWNPALGPDELCLFGEKLAKEFPNLAYETYMWLASVFEATYSLSDNFELAIQYYRKAAVVKPEEVQPYLDAADCHDPELNIPPLYWLVEFLKLGINLVKDKKTLLHRLSYLYQMHGDQKQADFYRTLADDLGRSQN
;
A
#
# COMPACT_ATOMS: atom_id res chain seq x y z
N MET A 1 -23.99 -9.73 22.81
CA MET A 1 -23.56 -11.05 22.29
C MET A 1 -23.14 -10.86 20.85
N PRO A 2 -22.05 -11.52 20.37
CA PRO A 2 -21.68 -11.50 18.97
C PRO A 2 -22.87 -11.92 18.09
N ARG A 3 -23.09 -11.21 16.98
CA ARG A 3 -24.14 -11.56 16.01
C ARG A 3 -23.71 -12.72 15.10
N PHE A 4 -22.39 -12.77 14.80
CA PHE A 4 -21.78 -13.77 13.93
C PHE A 4 -20.61 -14.47 14.60
N THR A 5 -20.42 -15.73 14.28
CA THR A 5 -19.18 -16.46 14.58
C THR A 5 -18.04 -16.00 13.65
N ILE A 6 -16.79 -16.29 14.01
CA ILE A 6 -15.63 -15.97 13.17
C ILE A 6 -15.72 -16.64 11.79
N ASP A 7 -16.26 -17.85 11.71
CA ASP A 7 -16.41 -18.57 10.43
C ASP A 7 -17.50 -17.93 9.56
N GLU A 8 -18.58 -17.42 10.15
CA GLU A 8 -19.61 -16.67 9.43
C GLU A 8 -19.06 -15.34 8.92
N ILE A 9 -18.29 -14.61 9.75
CA ILE A 9 -17.62 -13.37 9.33
C ILE A 9 -16.66 -13.65 8.17
N ARG A 10 -15.82 -14.69 8.29
CA ARG A 10 -14.91 -15.11 7.23
C ARG A 10 -15.63 -15.42 5.92
N SER A 11 -16.74 -16.16 6.01
CA SER A 11 -17.55 -16.49 4.83
C SER A 11 -18.16 -15.24 4.18
N LYS A 12 -18.66 -14.29 4.98
CA LYS A 12 -19.22 -13.03 4.47
C LYS A 12 -18.15 -12.14 3.85
N PHE A 13 -16.96 -12.06 4.44
CA PHE A 13 -15.84 -11.31 3.87
C PHE A 13 -15.36 -11.88 2.55
N ALA A 14 -15.22 -13.21 2.46
CA ALA A 14 -14.70 -13.84 1.26
C ALA A 14 -15.72 -13.96 0.12
N ASN A 15 -17.00 -14.18 0.43
CA ASN A 15 -18.00 -14.59 -0.54
C ASN A 15 -19.28 -13.76 -0.54
N GLY A 16 -19.42 -12.80 0.38
CA GLY A 16 -20.58 -11.92 0.47
C GLY A 16 -20.72 -11.10 -0.82
N LYS A 17 -21.98 -10.87 -1.24
CA LYS A 17 -22.29 -10.07 -2.44
C LYS A 17 -23.14 -8.84 -2.10
N ASP A 18 -23.78 -8.86 -0.96
CA ASP A 18 -24.57 -7.72 -0.47
C ASP A 18 -23.73 -6.89 0.49
N PHE A 19 -23.62 -5.60 0.19
CA PHE A 19 -22.82 -4.67 0.99
C PHE A 19 -23.29 -4.64 2.46
N ASN A 20 -24.60 -4.63 2.70
CA ASN A 20 -25.12 -4.53 4.08
C ASN A 20 -24.78 -5.77 4.90
N GLU A 21 -24.82 -6.97 4.29
CA GLU A 21 -24.40 -8.19 4.98
C GLU A 21 -22.90 -8.21 5.32
N ILE A 22 -22.08 -7.72 4.40
CA ILE A 22 -20.64 -7.58 4.61
C ILE A 22 -20.36 -6.53 5.68
N PHE A 23 -21.06 -5.39 5.63
CA PHE A 23 -20.93 -4.31 6.60
C PHE A 23 -21.34 -4.75 8.00
N ASP A 24 -22.48 -5.44 8.14
CA ASP A 24 -22.92 -6.01 9.42
C ASP A 24 -21.90 -6.97 10.03
N ALA A 25 -21.28 -7.82 9.19
CA ALA A 25 -20.22 -8.72 9.63
C ALA A 25 -18.95 -7.97 10.05
N PHE A 26 -18.61 -6.89 9.35
CA PHE A 26 -17.47 -6.03 9.68
C PHE A 26 -17.69 -5.29 11.02
N GLU A 27 -18.87 -4.70 11.22
CA GLU A 27 -19.21 -4.05 12.50
C GLU A 27 -19.15 -5.04 13.67
N ASP A 28 -19.62 -6.26 13.46
CA ASP A 28 -19.58 -7.29 14.50
C ASP A 28 -18.14 -7.77 14.76
N ALA A 29 -17.30 -7.87 13.73
CA ALA A 29 -15.88 -8.18 13.88
C ALA A 29 -15.15 -7.12 14.70
N LEU A 30 -15.41 -5.82 14.44
CA LEU A 30 -14.87 -4.72 15.23
C LEU A 30 -15.36 -4.77 16.68
N ALA A 31 -16.66 -4.99 16.89
CA ALA A 31 -17.25 -5.07 18.22
C ALA A 31 -16.71 -6.26 19.05
N GLN A 32 -16.33 -7.36 18.39
CA GLN A 32 -15.65 -8.50 19.02
C GLN A 32 -14.17 -8.25 19.29
N GLY A 33 -13.60 -7.14 18.81
CA GLY A 33 -12.17 -6.83 18.95
C GLY A 33 -11.27 -7.75 18.13
N ILE A 34 -11.74 -8.29 17.01
CA ILE A 34 -10.95 -9.20 16.17
C ILE A 34 -9.87 -8.40 15.46
N GLN A 35 -8.60 -8.73 15.75
CA GLN A 35 -7.42 -8.06 15.18
C GLN A 35 -6.61 -9.02 14.29
N ASP A 36 -7.29 -9.89 13.56
CA ASP A 36 -6.69 -10.80 12.59
C ASP A 36 -6.63 -10.13 11.21
N VAL A 37 -5.44 -9.63 10.83
CA VAL A 37 -5.23 -8.96 9.54
C VAL A 37 -5.55 -9.85 8.35
N GLU A 38 -5.32 -11.16 8.44
CA GLU A 38 -5.61 -12.13 7.38
C GLU A 38 -7.12 -12.30 7.17
N LEU A 39 -7.92 -12.13 8.22
CA LEU A 39 -9.38 -12.11 8.10
C LEU A 39 -9.84 -10.88 7.30
N TYR A 40 -9.30 -9.69 7.61
CA TYR A 40 -9.64 -8.46 6.88
C TYR A 40 -9.08 -8.44 5.45
N ARG A 41 -7.99 -9.16 5.18
CA ARG A 41 -7.51 -9.34 3.82
C ARG A 41 -8.57 -9.97 2.91
N LEU A 42 -9.34 -10.93 3.41
CA LEU A 42 -10.45 -11.52 2.64
C LEU A 42 -11.51 -10.48 2.26
N LEU A 43 -11.79 -9.53 3.17
CA LEU A 43 -12.70 -8.42 2.89
C LEU A 43 -12.16 -7.53 1.77
N PHE A 44 -10.90 -7.11 1.84
CA PHE A 44 -10.31 -6.22 0.83
C PHE A 44 -10.18 -6.85 -0.55
N TRP A 45 -10.08 -8.17 -0.65
CA TRP A 45 -10.07 -8.89 -1.92
C TRP A 45 -11.45 -9.38 -2.37
N ASN A 46 -12.51 -8.96 -1.70
CA ASN A 46 -13.87 -9.33 -2.13
C ASN A 46 -14.26 -8.56 -3.41
N PRO A 47 -14.50 -9.27 -4.53
CA PRO A 47 -14.77 -8.63 -5.82
C PRO A 47 -16.15 -7.94 -5.91
N ALA A 48 -16.99 -8.10 -4.91
CA ALA A 48 -18.29 -7.41 -4.83
C ALA A 48 -18.17 -5.98 -4.29
N LEU A 49 -17.01 -5.61 -3.72
CA LEU A 49 -16.79 -4.28 -3.15
C LEU A 49 -16.14 -3.34 -4.16
N GLY A 50 -16.69 -2.14 -4.26
CA GLY A 50 -16.12 -1.05 -5.04
C GLY A 50 -15.05 -0.27 -4.28
N PRO A 51 -14.32 0.63 -4.98
CA PRO A 51 -13.25 1.43 -4.37
C PRO A 51 -13.69 2.23 -3.14
N ASP A 52 -14.84 2.87 -3.19
CA ASP A 52 -15.35 3.68 -2.06
C ASP A 52 -15.65 2.84 -0.82
N GLU A 53 -16.18 1.64 -1.04
CA GLU A 53 -16.50 0.69 0.02
C GLU A 53 -15.22 0.13 0.66
N LEU A 54 -14.22 -0.20 -0.16
CA LEU A 54 -12.90 -0.62 0.31
C LEU A 54 -12.21 0.48 1.13
N CYS A 55 -12.26 1.73 0.67
CA CYS A 55 -11.76 2.87 1.43
C CYS A 55 -12.48 3.01 2.78
N LEU A 56 -13.82 2.90 2.79
CA LEU A 56 -14.62 2.98 4.02
C LEU A 56 -14.18 1.93 5.04
N PHE A 57 -14.07 0.67 4.63
CA PHE A 57 -13.67 -0.42 5.52
C PHE A 57 -12.23 -0.24 6.03
N GLY A 58 -11.29 0.10 5.15
CA GLY A 58 -9.89 0.25 5.55
C GLY A 58 -9.65 1.43 6.48
N GLU A 59 -10.25 2.60 6.21
CA GLU A 59 -10.13 3.76 7.09
C GLU A 59 -10.74 3.50 8.46
N LYS A 60 -11.89 2.81 8.50
CA LYS A 60 -12.54 2.48 9.77
C LYS A 60 -11.73 1.44 10.55
N LEU A 61 -11.19 0.41 9.88
CA LEU A 61 -10.34 -0.59 10.52
C LEU A 61 -9.07 0.03 11.11
N ALA A 62 -8.36 0.85 10.33
CA ALA A 62 -7.13 1.51 10.76
C ALA A 62 -7.37 2.50 11.93
N LYS A 63 -8.55 3.13 11.98
CA LYS A 63 -8.95 4.01 13.07
C LYS A 63 -9.28 3.22 14.34
N GLU A 64 -10.00 2.11 14.22
CA GLU A 64 -10.40 1.28 15.36
C GLU A 64 -9.21 0.51 15.94
N PHE A 65 -8.34 -0.03 15.06
CA PHE A 65 -7.14 -0.78 15.45
C PHE A 65 -5.88 -0.14 14.86
N PRO A 66 -5.32 0.92 15.49
CA PRO A 66 -4.14 1.63 14.97
C PRO A 66 -2.90 0.73 14.77
N ASN A 67 -2.81 -0.36 15.53
CA ASN A 67 -1.75 -1.36 15.37
C ASN A 67 -1.85 -2.15 14.06
N LEU A 68 -3.01 -2.21 13.43
CA LEU A 68 -3.23 -2.84 12.11
C LEU A 68 -3.18 -1.84 10.95
N ALA A 69 -3.03 -0.54 11.23
CA ALA A 69 -3.16 0.50 10.21
C ALA A 69 -2.14 0.33 9.07
N TYR A 70 -0.90 -0.04 9.38
CA TYR A 70 0.14 -0.25 8.37
C TYR A 70 -0.24 -1.37 7.41
N GLU A 71 -0.55 -2.54 7.94
CA GLU A 71 -0.93 -3.72 7.16
C GLU A 71 -2.22 -3.47 6.36
N THR A 72 -3.19 -2.79 6.97
CA THR A 72 -4.44 -2.39 6.31
C THR A 72 -4.18 -1.51 5.09
N TYR A 73 -3.35 -0.48 5.25
CA TYR A 73 -3.03 0.43 4.14
C TYR A 73 -2.19 -0.25 3.06
N MET A 74 -1.27 -1.14 3.42
CA MET A 74 -0.52 -1.94 2.44
C MET A 74 -1.43 -2.86 1.62
N TRP A 75 -2.42 -3.53 2.27
CA TRP A 75 -3.39 -4.36 1.56
C TRP A 75 -4.30 -3.56 0.63
N LEU A 76 -4.81 -2.40 1.09
CA LEU A 76 -5.59 -1.52 0.22
C LEU A 76 -4.80 -1.04 -1.00
N ALA A 77 -3.55 -0.61 -0.79
CA ALA A 77 -2.68 -0.21 -1.89
C ALA A 77 -2.50 -1.35 -2.90
N SER A 78 -2.22 -2.57 -2.44
CA SER A 78 -2.05 -3.75 -3.32
C SER A 78 -3.32 -4.10 -4.09
N VAL A 79 -4.51 -3.98 -3.47
CA VAL A 79 -5.79 -4.21 -4.15
C VAL A 79 -6.02 -3.16 -5.24
N PHE A 80 -5.79 -1.88 -4.94
CA PHE A 80 -5.93 -0.81 -5.93
C PHE A 80 -4.90 -0.90 -7.05
N GLU A 81 -3.68 -1.32 -6.75
CA GLU A 81 -2.67 -1.62 -7.75
C GLU A 81 -3.12 -2.75 -8.69
N ALA A 82 -3.60 -3.86 -8.14
CA ALA A 82 -4.07 -5.00 -8.93
C ALA A 82 -5.31 -4.68 -9.79
N THR A 83 -6.08 -3.66 -9.43
CA THR A 83 -7.32 -3.26 -10.09
C THR A 83 -7.24 -1.91 -10.82
N TYR A 84 -6.05 -1.32 -10.96
CA TYR A 84 -5.87 0.03 -11.51
C TYR A 84 -6.46 0.22 -12.92
N SER A 85 -6.43 -0.81 -13.74
CA SER A 85 -6.94 -0.77 -15.12
C SER A 85 -8.47 -0.62 -15.20
N LEU A 86 -9.19 -0.80 -14.11
CA LEU A 86 -10.65 -0.74 -14.07
C LEU A 86 -11.21 0.65 -13.77
N SER A 87 -10.45 1.51 -13.09
CA SER A 87 -10.89 2.88 -12.74
C SER A 87 -9.76 3.62 -12.01
N ASP A 88 -8.94 4.39 -12.65
CA ASP A 88 -7.92 5.33 -12.08
C ASP A 88 -7.38 4.99 -10.66
N ASN A 89 -7.44 3.70 -10.28
CA ASN A 89 -7.12 3.21 -8.94
C ASN A 89 -5.64 3.35 -8.58
N PHE A 90 -4.77 3.67 -9.55
CA PHE A 90 -3.37 3.93 -9.27
C PHE A 90 -3.17 5.11 -8.32
N GLU A 91 -4.03 6.14 -8.39
CA GLU A 91 -3.98 7.27 -7.44
C GLU A 91 -4.30 6.80 -6.02
N LEU A 92 -5.30 5.92 -5.88
CA LEU A 92 -5.64 5.31 -4.60
C LEU A 92 -4.50 4.41 -4.10
N ALA A 93 -3.90 3.59 -4.97
CA ALA A 93 -2.75 2.76 -4.59
C ALA A 93 -1.62 3.62 -4.00
N ILE A 94 -1.19 4.67 -4.71
CA ILE A 94 -0.14 5.59 -4.24
C ILE A 94 -0.56 6.30 -2.94
N GLN A 95 -1.82 6.70 -2.82
CA GLN A 95 -2.33 7.33 -1.60
C GLN A 95 -2.20 6.40 -0.39
N TYR A 96 -2.54 5.12 -0.54
CA TYR A 96 -2.46 4.15 0.54
C TYR A 96 -1.03 3.72 0.86
N TYR A 97 -0.13 3.61 -0.12
CA TYR A 97 1.30 3.46 0.15
C TYR A 97 1.86 4.64 0.95
N ARG A 98 1.46 5.88 0.63
CA ARG A 98 1.82 7.06 1.42
C ARG A 98 1.28 7.01 2.85
N LYS A 99 0.04 6.57 3.05
CA LYS A 99 -0.54 6.39 4.38
C LYS A 99 0.23 5.32 5.18
N ALA A 100 0.58 4.20 4.57
CA ALA A 100 1.40 3.16 5.20
C ALA A 100 2.78 3.72 5.62
N ALA A 101 3.42 4.50 4.75
CA ALA A 101 4.69 5.16 5.05
C ALA A 101 4.59 6.21 6.19
N VAL A 102 3.43 6.84 6.38
CA VAL A 102 3.20 7.74 7.53
C VAL A 102 3.11 6.94 8.83
N VAL A 103 2.51 5.74 8.80
CA VAL A 103 2.38 4.88 9.98
C VAL A 103 3.73 4.28 10.39
N LYS A 104 4.52 3.80 9.42
CA LYS A 104 5.86 3.23 9.65
C LYS A 104 6.86 3.85 8.68
N PRO A 105 7.35 5.06 8.95
CA PRO A 105 8.18 5.81 8.00
C PRO A 105 9.58 5.21 7.76
N GLU A 106 10.05 4.37 8.67
CA GLU A 106 11.33 3.66 8.55
C GLU A 106 11.27 2.40 7.68
N GLU A 107 10.07 1.92 7.37
CA GLU A 107 9.87 0.77 6.50
C GLU A 107 10.06 1.15 5.03
N VAL A 108 10.90 0.38 4.33
CA VAL A 108 11.23 0.66 2.93
C VAL A 108 10.13 0.22 1.95
N GLN A 109 9.33 -0.77 2.36
CA GLN A 109 8.40 -1.46 1.47
C GLN A 109 7.36 -0.54 0.80
N PRO A 110 6.68 0.40 1.51
CA PRO A 110 5.68 1.26 0.86
C PRO A 110 6.25 2.11 -0.27
N TYR A 111 7.51 2.50 -0.14
CA TYR A 111 8.19 3.30 -1.17
C TYR A 111 8.56 2.46 -2.39
N LEU A 112 9.00 1.22 -2.17
CA LEU A 112 9.37 0.29 -3.25
C LEU A 112 8.13 -0.14 -4.04
N ASP A 113 7.08 -0.58 -3.34
CA ASP A 113 5.85 -1.05 -3.98
C ASP A 113 5.19 0.08 -4.78
N ALA A 114 5.16 1.31 -4.24
CA ALA A 114 4.69 2.47 -5.00
C ALA A 114 5.49 2.70 -6.29
N ALA A 115 6.81 2.49 -6.24
CA ALA A 115 7.66 2.64 -7.42
C ALA A 115 7.49 1.49 -8.42
N ASP A 116 7.10 0.30 -7.95
CA ASP A 116 6.82 -0.86 -8.80
C ASP A 116 5.51 -0.73 -9.58
N CYS A 117 4.57 0.11 -9.11
CA CYS A 117 3.34 0.44 -9.86
C CYS A 117 3.60 1.23 -11.15
N HIS A 118 4.83 1.69 -11.40
CA HIS A 118 5.11 2.61 -12.50
C HIS A 118 5.13 1.93 -13.86
N ASP A 119 4.25 2.38 -14.74
CA ASP A 119 4.31 2.08 -16.18
C ASP A 119 5.06 3.22 -16.90
N PRO A 120 6.28 2.96 -17.42
CA PRO A 120 7.09 4.01 -18.05
C PRO A 120 6.54 4.45 -19.41
N GLU A 121 5.78 3.59 -20.12
CA GLU A 121 5.23 3.93 -21.43
C GLU A 121 4.06 4.91 -21.29
N LEU A 122 3.23 4.72 -20.28
CA LEU A 122 2.10 5.58 -19.98
C LEU A 122 2.45 6.73 -19.03
N ASN A 123 3.61 6.66 -18.36
CA ASN A 123 4.00 7.54 -17.26
C ASN A 123 2.93 7.58 -16.15
N ILE A 124 2.45 6.41 -15.77
CA ILE A 124 1.41 6.22 -14.74
C ILE A 124 1.94 5.28 -13.64
N PRO A 125 1.89 5.67 -12.36
CA PRO A 125 1.71 7.05 -11.87
C PRO A 125 2.84 7.97 -12.35
N PRO A 126 2.63 9.29 -12.42
CA PRO A 126 3.63 10.22 -12.95
C PRO A 126 4.98 10.08 -12.23
N LEU A 127 6.07 9.99 -12.99
CA LEU A 127 7.42 9.79 -12.47
C LEU A 127 7.76 10.77 -11.33
N TYR A 128 7.39 12.05 -11.48
CA TYR A 128 7.73 13.05 -10.47
C TYR A 128 7.10 12.77 -9.09
N TRP A 129 5.90 12.16 -9.04
CA TRP A 129 5.27 11.78 -7.77
C TRP A 129 6.06 10.69 -7.06
N LEU A 130 6.54 9.70 -7.82
CA LEU A 130 7.34 8.61 -7.28
C LEU A 130 8.70 9.09 -6.82
N VAL A 131 9.35 9.93 -7.62
CA VAL A 131 10.65 10.53 -7.28
C VAL A 131 10.56 11.31 -5.96
N GLU A 132 9.55 12.16 -5.80
CA GLU A 132 9.37 12.94 -4.56
C GLU A 132 9.05 12.02 -3.37
N PHE A 133 8.26 10.98 -3.57
CA PHE A 133 7.95 10.02 -2.51
C PHE A 133 9.18 9.21 -2.09
N LEU A 134 9.98 8.71 -3.04
CA LEU A 134 11.24 8.02 -2.74
C LEU A 134 12.26 8.93 -2.04
N LYS A 135 12.39 10.19 -2.47
CA LYS A 135 13.27 11.16 -1.81
C LYS A 135 12.87 11.43 -0.37
N LEU A 136 11.58 11.49 -0.10
CA LEU A 136 11.08 11.59 1.27
C LEU A 136 11.52 10.37 2.08
N GLY A 137 11.33 9.17 1.53
CA GLY A 137 11.72 7.92 2.17
C GLY A 137 13.21 7.82 2.49
N ILE A 138 14.10 8.27 1.60
CA ILE A 138 15.57 8.23 1.82
C ILE A 138 15.98 8.93 3.13
N ASN A 139 15.24 9.95 3.57
CA ASN A 139 15.55 10.65 4.81
C ASN A 139 15.06 9.88 6.05
N LEU A 140 14.15 8.94 5.91
CA LEU A 140 13.41 8.29 6.99
C LEU A 140 13.81 6.82 7.19
N VAL A 141 14.02 6.08 6.07
CA VAL A 141 14.31 4.65 6.13
C VAL A 141 15.75 4.36 6.58
N LYS A 142 15.92 3.17 7.15
CA LYS A 142 17.25 2.64 7.49
C LYS A 142 18.03 2.20 6.25
N ASP A 143 17.36 1.49 5.35
CA ASP A 143 17.95 1.01 4.09
C ASP A 143 17.81 2.06 2.97
N LYS A 144 18.58 3.13 3.09
CA LYS A 144 18.63 4.21 2.09
C LYS A 144 19.18 3.74 0.75
N LYS A 145 20.08 2.76 0.77
CA LYS A 145 20.74 2.25 -0.43
C LYS A 145 19.74 1.67 -1.42
N THR A 146 18.80 0.87 -0.93
CA THR A 146 17.74 0.28 -1.76
C THR A 146 16.89 1.35 -2.46
N LEU A 147 16.48 2.41 -1.75
CA LEU A 147 15.72 3.51 -2.37
C LEU A 147 16.53 4.31 -3.39
N LEU A 148 17.82 4.53 -3.14
CA LEU A 148 18.71 5.20 -4.10
C LEU A 148 18.87 4.39 -5.39
N HIS A 149 19.02 3.07 -5.29
CA HIS A 149 19.02 2.21 -6.47
C HIS A 149 17.67 2.24 -7.21
N ARG A 150 16.55 2.29 -6.49
CA ARG A 150 15.24 2.41 -7.11
C ARG A 150 15.06 3.74 -7.86
N LEU A 151 15.54 4.85 -7.28
CA LEU A 151 15.57 6.15 -7.97
C LEU A 151 16.44 6.12 -9.22
N SER A 152 17.65 5.53 -9.13
CA SER A 152 18.53 5.34 -10.29
C SER A 152 17.79 4.58 -11.40
N TYR A 153 17.11 3.50 -11.06
CA TYR A 153 16.37 2.67 -12.01
C TYR A 153 15.23 3.45 -12.70
N LEU A 154 14.42 4.19 -11.93
CA LEU A 154 13.34 5.01 -12.48
C LEU A 154 13.85 6.06 -13.48
N TYR A 155 14.92 6.76 -13.13
CA TYR A 155 15.53 7.74 -14.05
C TYR A 155 16.11 7.08 -15.30
N GLN A 156 16.70 5.89 -15.16
CA GLN A 156 17.23 5.13 -16.30
C GLN A 156 16.13 4.73 -17.26
N MET A 157 14.96 4.27 -16.76
CA MET A 157 13.80 3.92 -17.57
C MET A 157 13.27 5.10 -18.39
N HIS A 158 13.39 6.32 -17.86
CA HIS A 158 13.00 7.56 -18.52
C HIS A 158 14.11 8.22 -19.35
N GLY A 159 15.27 7.56 -19.50
CA GLY A 159 16.38 8.04 -20.32
C GLY A 159 17.21 9.17 -19.68
N ASP A 160 16.96 9.55 -18.43
CA ASP A 160 17.79 10.52 -17.69
C ASP A 160 19.01 9.84 -17.08
N GLN A 161 19.97 9.51 -17.94
CA GLN A 161 21.19 8.83 -17.55
C GLN A 161 21.99 9.62 -16.51
N LYS A 162 21.96 10.95 -16.55
CA LYS A 162 22.69 11.79 -15.61
C LYS A 162 22.17 11.62 -14.17
N GLN A 163 20.87 11.65 -13.98
CA GLN A 163 20.25 11.42 -12.67
C GLN A 163 20.42 9.93 -12.24
N ALA A 164 20.28 9.00 -13.18
CA ALA A 164 20.48 7.58 -12.90
C ALA A 164 21.88 7.32 -12.34
N ASP A 165 22.92 7.84 -12.99
CA ASP A 165 24.31 7.66 -12.55
C ASP A 165 24.60 8.38 -11.22
N PHE A 166 24.01 9.56 -11.01
CA PHE A 166 24.13 10.28 -9.74
C PHE A 166 23.60 9.44 -8.56
N TYR A 167 22.37 8.92 -8.65
CA TYR A 167 21.79 8.14 -7.57
C TYR A 167 22.47 6.78 -7.39
N ARG A 168 22.97 6.16 -8.46
CA ARG A 168 23.77 4.93 -8.39
C ARG A 168 25.06 5.15 -7.61
N THR A 169 25.82 6.19 -7.95
CA THR A 169 27.05 6.54 -7.26
C THR A 169 26.80 6.79 -5.77
N LEU A 170 25.74 7.54 -5.45
CA LEU A 170 25.38 7.83 -4.07
C LEU A 170 25.03 6.55 -3.27
N ALA A 171 24.37 5.57 -3.91
CA ALA A 171 24.08 4.28 -3.30
C ALA A 171 25.35 3.45 -3.04
N ASP A 172 26.30 3.47 -4.00
CA ASP A 172 27.55 2.74 -3.90
C ASP A 172 28.46 3.32 -2.80
N ASP A 173 28.50 4.64 -2.66
CA ASP A 173 29.28 5.33 -1.62
C ASP A 173 28.77 5.03 -0.21
N LEU A 174 27.45 4.92 -0.02
CA LEU A 174 26.88 4.47 1.25
C LEU A 174 27.31 3.04 1.61
N GLY A 175 27.39 2.16 0.63
CA GLY A 175 27.86 0.78 0.84
C GLY A 175 29.33 0.68 1.25
N ARG A 176 30.18 1.60 0.80
CA ARG A 176 31.61 1.65 1.16
C ARG A 176 31.86 2.22 2.56
N SER A 177 30.97 3.09 3.03
CA SER A 177 31.13 3.74 4.33
C SER A 177 30.70 2.85 5.52
N GLN A 178 30.07 1.69 5.24
CA GLN A 178 29.59 0.75 6.26
C GLN A 178 30.52 -0.48 6.44
N ASN A 179 31.57 -0.59 5.65
CA ASN A 179 32.64 -1.61 5.76
C ASN A 179 33.93 -1.01 6.30
#